data_db77f80e725a6c3a1d168ab1d8231f38
#
_entry.id   db77f80e725a6c3a1d168ab1d8231f38
#
_cell.length_a   1.000
_cell.length_b   1.000
_cell.length_c   1.000
_cell.angle_alpha   90.00
_cell.angle_beta   90.00
_cell.angle_gamma   90.00
#
_symmetry.space_group_name_H-M   'P 1'
#
loop_
_entity.id
_entity.type
_entity.pdbx_description
1 polymer ?
#
loop_
_entity_poly.entity_id
_entity_poly.type
_entity_poly.pdbx_seq_one_letter_code
_entity_poly.pdbx_strand_id
1 'polypeptide(L)'
;MIHLKDFSIGFGSRTLLDKVNTSFGKGQLTALIGRNGSGKSTLLRAIAGLNRQYSGDIILDGKDIRSLTPDRLARSLAFVTTERTRIPNLRCEDVVAIGRAPYTNWIGRMREIDRHIVSDAIRSVGMEGYAGRTMDTMSDGECQRIMIARALAQDTPVMLLDEPTSFLDMPNRYELVSLLRTLAHKKAKCVLFSTHELDVALRMCDSIA
;
A
#
# COMPACT_ATOMS: atom_id res chain seq x y z
N MET A 1 3.51 13.20 -8.91
CA MET A 1 3.83 11.99 -8.16
C MET A 1 3.58 10.74 -9.01
N ILE A 2 2.35 10.23 -9.14
CA ILE A 2 2.05 9.16 -10.10
C ILE A 2 1.25 9.77 -11.24
N HIS A 3 1.64 9.49 -12.49
CA HIS A 3 0.89 9.91 -13.68
C HIS A 3 0.71 8.69 -14.58
N LEU A 4 -0.52 8.48 -15.02
CA LEU A 4 -0.88 7.51 -16.05
C LEU A 4 -1.07 8.28 -17.36
N LYS A 5 -0.45 7.82 -18.45
CA LYS A 5 -0.58 8.40 -19.79
C LYS A 5 -0.97 7.30 -20.77
N ASP A 6 -2.14 7.47 -21.37
CA ASP A 6 -2.72 6.51 -22.32
C ASP A 6 -2.65 5.06 -21.82
N PHE A 7 -2.80 4.89 -20.50
CA PHE A 7 -2.64 3.61 -19.83
C PHE A 7 -3.79 2.67 -20.18
N SER A 8 -3.47 1.49 -20.70
CA SER A 8 -4.44 0.44 -20.97
C SER A 8 -3.94 -0.90 -20.46
N ILE A 9 -4.82 -1.69 -19.84
CA ILE A 9 -4.52 -3.01 -19.31
C ILE A 9 -5.71 -3.96 -19.45
N GLY A 10 -5.43 -5.24 -19.68
CA GLY A 10 -6.44 -6.28 -19.82
C GLY A 10 -5.87 -7.67 -19.65
N PHE A 11 -6.71 -8.69 -19.82
CA PHE A 11 -6.34 -10.11 -19.80
C PHE A 11 -6.92 -10.80 -21.03
N GLY A 12 -6.04 -11.40 -21.86
CA GLY A 12 -6.43 -12.01 -23.11
C GLY A 12 -7.14 -10.98 -24.02
N SER A 13 -8.36 -11.26 -24.45
CA SER A 13 -9.19 -10.35 -25.28
C SER A 13 -10.00 -9.33 -24.47
N ARG A 14 -10.00 -9.41 -23.12
CA ARG A 14 -10.79 -8.50 -22.27
C ARG A 14 -9.96 -7.31 -21.83
N THR A 15 -10.28 -6.11 -22.33
CA THR A 15 -9.75 -4.85 -21.83
C THR A 15 -10.46 -4.50 -20.50
N LEU A 16 -9.70 -4.16 -19.46
CA LEU A 16 -10.21 -3.71 -18.17
C LEU A 16 -10.20 -2.19 -18.07
N LEU A 17 -9.10 -1.58 -18.48
CA LEU A 17 -8.93 -0.13 -18.52
C LEU A 17 -8.37 0.23 -19.89
N ASP A 18 -8.89 1.29 -20.50
CA ASP A 18 -8.48 1.75 -21.83
C ASP A 18 -8.16 3.24 -21.85
N LYS A 19 -6.95 3.59 -22.31
CA LYS A 19 -6.45 4.97 -22.50
C LYS A 19 -6.68 5.89 -21.30
N VAL A 20 -6.46 5.36 -20.09
CA VAL A 20 -6.63 6.13 -18.86
C VAL A 20 -5.53 7.19 -18.75
N ASN A 21 -5.95 8.44 -18.58
CA ASN A 21 -5.10 9.59 -18.33
C ASN A 21 -5.49 10.20 -16.98
N THR A 22 -4.65 10.04 -15.94
CA THR A 22 -4.93 10.54 -14.59
C THR A 22 -3.65 10.74 -13.80
N SER A 23 -3.77 11.44 -12.66
CA SER A 23 -2.63 11.65 -11.76
C SER A 23 -3.04 11.58 -10.31
N PHE A 24 -2.11 11.11 -9.45
CA PHE A 24 -2.29 11.02 -8.02
C PHE A 24 -1.19 11.82 -7.32
N GLY A 25 -1.60 12.77 -6.48
CA GLY A 25 -0.73 13.77 -5.86
C GLY A 25 -0.15 13.35 -4.51
N LYS A 26 0.87 14.09 -4.06
CA LYS A 26 1.37 14.03 -2.67
C LYS A 26 0.34 14.67 -1.72
N GLY A 27 0.31 14.18 -0.49
CA GLY A 27 -0.57 14.73 0.54
C GLY A 27 -2.04 14.38 0.34
N GLN A 28 -2.36 13.44 -0.54
CA GLN A 28 -3.73 13.07 -0.89
C GLN A 28 -4.00 11.60 -0.61
N LEU A 29 -5.18 11.35 -0.03
CA LEU A 29 -5.78 10.03 0.08
C LEU A 29 -6.79 9.86 -1.06
N THR A 30 -6.49 8.98 -2.00
CA THR A 30 -7.36 8.68 -3.16
C THR A 30 -7.94 7.29 -3.06
N ALA A 31 -9.26 7.16 -3.22
CA ALA A 31 -9.95 5.88 -3.34
C ALA A 31 -10.17 5.49 -4.81
N LEU A 32 -9.76 4.28 -5.18
CA LEU A 32 -10.16 3.64 -6.42
C LEU A 32 -11.45 2.88 -6.20
N ILE A 33 -12.54 3.33 -6.82
CA ILE A 33 -13.86 2.72 -6.65
C ILE A 33 -14.27 1.99 -7.92
N GLY A 34 -14.92 0.86 -7.73
CA GLY A 34 -15.49 0.09 -8.83
C GLY A 34 -15.95 -1.28 -8.36
N ARG A 35 -16.78 -1.92 -9.19
CA ARG A 35 -17.25 -3.30 -8.93
C ARG A 35 -16.07 -4.28 -8.90
N ASN A 36 -16.29 -5.44 -8.27
CA ASN A 36 -15.30 -6.51 -8.31
C ASN A 36 -15.01 -6.90 -9.77
N GLY A 37 -13.72 -7.10 -10.09
CA GLY A 37 -13.28 -7.39 -11.46
C GLY A 37 -13.20 -6.17 -12.40
N SER A 38 -13.36 -4.92 -11.92
CA SER A 38 -13.22 -3.71 -12.74
C SER A 38 -11.76 -3.31 -13.05
N GLY A 39 -10.78 -4.01 -12.48
CA GLY A 39 -9.36 -3.74 -12.75
C GLY A 39 -8.62 -2.96 -11.67
N LYS A 40 -9.24 -2.63 -10.51
CA LYS A 40 -8.60 -1.88 -9.41
C LYS A 40 -7.29 -2.50 -8.93
N SER A 41 -7.34 -3.77 -8.53
CA SER A 41 -6.16 -4.54 -8.09
C SER A 41 -5.12 -4.67 -9.21
N THR A 42 -5.58 -4.82 -10.44
CA THR A 42 -4.70 -4.91 -11.62
C THR A 42 -3.96 -3.60 -11.87
N LEU A 43 -4.65 -2.46 -11.73
CA LEU A 43 -4.04 -1.13 -11.81
C LEU A 43 -3.01 -0.92 -10.69
N LEU A 44 -3.38 -1.22 -9.43
CA LEU A 44 -2.46 -1.10 -8.30
C LEU A 44 -1.21 -1.97 -8.48
N ARG A 45 -1.38 -3.22 -8.93
CA ARG A 45 -0.26 -4.12 -9.23
C ARG A 45 0.60 -3.62 -10.39
N ALA A 46 0.00 -2.97 -11.41
CA ALA A 46 0.75 -2.35 -12.50
C ALA A 46 1.59 -1.17 -11.99
N ILE A 47 1.00 -0.26 -11.19
CA ILE A 47 1.73 0.86 -10.57
C ILE A 47 2.83 0.34 -9.63
N ALA A 48 2.61 -0.77 -8.93
CA ALA A 48 3.60 -1.42 -8.09
C ALA A 48 4.74 -2.11 -8.88
N GLY A 49 4.66 -2.14 -10.22
CA GLY A 49 5.64 -2.83 -11.07
C GLY A 49 5.56 -4.36 -11.04
N LEU A 50 4.51 -4.91 -10.41
CA LEU A 50 4.27 -6.36 -10.29
C LEU A 50 3.58 -6.95 -11.52
N ASN A 51 2.86 -6.12 -12.28
CA ASN A 51 2.31 -6.49 -13.59
C ASN A 51 2.86 -5.53 -14.65
N ARG A 52 3.59 -6.05 -15.62
CA ARG A 52 4.20 -5.27 -16.71
C ARG A 52 3.49 -5.42 -18.05
N GLN A 53 2.37 -6.16 -18.10
CA GLN A 53 1.58 -6.38 -19.32
C GLN A 53 0.54 -5.28 -19.47
N TYR A 54 0.97 -4.07 -19.80
CA TYR A 54 0.13 -2.90 -20.09
C TYR A 54 0.72 -2.08 -21.22
N SER A 55 -0.10 -1.24 -21.88
CA SER A 55 0.32 -0.21 -22.80
C SER A 55 0.18 1.18 -22.19
N GLY A 56 0.77 2.19 -22.84
CA GLY A 56 0.91 3.53 -22.27
C GLY A 56 2.01 3.61 -21.21
N ASP A 57 2.01 4.67 -20.40
CA ASP A 57 3.07 4.93 -19.44
C ASP A 57 2.56 5.09 -18.02
N ILE A 58 3.35 4.60 -17.07
CA ILE A 58 3.22 4.88 -15.64
C ILE A 58 4.46 5.64 -15.20
N ILE A 59 4.27 6.91 -14.89
CA ILE A 59 5.35 7.82 -14.48
C ILE A 59 5.31 8.01 -12.97
N LEU A 60 6.40 7.70 -12.30
CA LEU A 60 6.58 7.88 -10.86
C LEU A 60 7.69 8.92 -10.63
N ASP A 61 7.35 10.07 -10.04
CA ASP A 61 8.27 11.20 -9.84
C ASP A 61 9.07 11.58 -11.09
N GLY A 62 8.39 11.65 -12.23
CA GLY A 62 8.98 12.04 -13.51
C GLY A 62 9.74 10.94 -14.25
N LYS A 63 9.77 9.71 -13.74
CA LYS A 63 10.45 8.55 -14.35
C LYS A 63 9.45 7.44 -14.66
N ASP A 64 9.58 6.85 -15.85
CA ASP A 64 8.83 5.63 -16.18
C ASP A 64 9.23 4.50 -15.23
N ILE A 65 8.24 3.83 -14.61
CA ILE A 65 8.50 2.74 -13.66
C ILE A 65 9.25 1.57 -14.31
N ARG A 66 9.13 1.36 -15.63
CA ARG A 66 9.87 0.33 -16.37
C ARG A 66 11.39 0.58 -16.38
N SER A 67 11.80 1.84 -16.22
CA SER A 67 13.20 2.25 -16.15
C SER A 67 13.81 2.13 -14.74
N LEU A 68 12.97 1.90 -13.72
CA LEU A 68 13.44 1.81 -12.34
C LEU A 68 13.92 0.40 -12.01
N THR A 69 15.05 0.32 -11.32
CA THR A 69 15.49 -0.95 -10.72
C THR A 69 14.56 -1.38 -9.59
N PRO A 70 14.45 -2.69 -9.28
CA PRO A 70 13.62 -3.18 -8.17
C PRO A 70 13.92 -2.47 -6.84
N ASP A 71 15.20 -2.22 -6.53
CA ASP A 71 15.62 -1.50 -5.31
C ASP A 71 15.09 -0.05 -5.29
N ARG A 72 15.22 0.67 -6.41
CA ARG A 72 14.69 2.05 -6.51
C ARG A 72 13.17 2.08 -6.40
N LEU A 73 12.48 1.13 -7.03
CA LEU A 73 11.02 1.03 -6.94
C LEU A 73 10.59 0.74 -5.50
N ALA A 74 11.26 -0.21 -4.81
CA ALA A 74 10.98 -0.53 -3.42
C ALA A 74 11.26 0.63 -2.44
N ARG A 75 12.13 1.58 -2.79
CA ARG A 75 12.32 2.83 -2.01
C ARG A 75 11.35 3.95 -2.40
N SER A 76 10.60 3.78 -3.48
CA SER A 76 9.67 4.80 -3.99
C SER A 76 8.22 4.51 -3.65
N LEU A 77 7.84 3.24 -3.53
CA LEU A 77 6.47 2.85 -3.19
C LEU A 77 6.42 1.59 -2.33
N ALA A 78 5.40 1.54 -1.45
CA ALA A 78 5.03 0.35 -0.69
C ALA A 78 3.67 -0.16 -1.18
N PHE A 79 3.50 -1.48 -1.18
CA PHE A 79 2.26 -2.12 -1.61
C PHE A 79 1.76 -3.11 -0.55
N VAL A 80 0.49 -2.95 -0.16
CA VAL A 80 -0.24 -3.86 0.72
C VAL A 80 -1.29 -4.58 -0.10
N THR A 81 -1.21 -5.91 -0.15
CA THR A 81 -2.16 -6.76 -0.88
C THR A 81 -3.40 -7.06 -0.06
N THR A 82 -4.50 -7.42 -0.71
CA THR A 82 -5.72 -7.94 -0.07
C THR A 82 -5.52 -9.31 0.57
N GLU A 83 -4.47 -10.05 0.15
CA GLU A 83 -4.24 -11.41 0.61
C GLU A 83 -3.98 -11.48 2.11
N ARG A 84 -4.67 -12.40 2.77
CA ARG A 84 -4.46 -12.67 4.20
C ARG A 84 -3.08 -13.28 4.41
N THR A 85 -2.14 -12.44 4.80
CA THR A 85 -0.78 -12.89 5.07
C THR A 85 -0.67 -13.27 6.54
N ARG A 86 -0.81 -14.56 6.83
CA ARG A 86 -0.46 -15.13 8.14
C ARG A 86 0.84 -15.91 7.98
N ILE A 87 1.89 -15.41 8.59
CA ILE A 87 3.20 -16.07 8.58
C ILE A 87 3.35 -16.80 9.91
N PRO A 88 3.24 -18.14 9.91
CA PRO A 88 3.31 -18.92 11.16
C PRO A 88 4.63 -18.69 11.89
N ASN A 89 4.57 -18.62 13.20
CA ASN A 89 5.75 -18.49 14.10
C ASN A 89 6.58 -17.22 13.89
N LEU A 90 6.12 -16.24 13.07
CA LEU A 90 6.83 -14.98 12.90
C LEU A 90 6.19 -13.89 13.80
N ARG A 91 7.01 -13.18 14.57
CA ARG A 91 6.55 -12.10 15.44
C ARG A 91 6.12 -10.89 14.61
N CYS A 92 5.18 -10.13 15.13
CA CYS A 92 4.70 -8.91 14.47
C CYS A 92 5.84 -7.92 14.18
N GLU A 93 6.75 -7.72 15.13
CA GLU A 93 7.92 -6.86 14.93
C GLU A 93 8.83 -7.34 13.80
N ASP A 94 9.02 -8.66 13.63
CA ASP A 94 9.82 -9.23 12.55
C ASP A 94 9.15 -9.02 11.19
N VAL A 95 7.82 -9.18 11.12
CA VAL A 95 7.05 -8.89 9.91
C VAL A 95 7.19 -7.43 9.51
N VAL A 96 7.09 -6.50 10.47
CA VAL A 96 7.26 -5.06 10.20
C VAL A 96 8.71 -4.75 9.80
N ALA A 97 9.69 -5.43 10.41
CA ALA A 97 11.10 -5.29 10.07
C ALA A 97 11.43 -5.67 8.62
N ILE A 98 10.68 -6.59 8.00
CA ILE A 98 10.81 -6.91 6.57
C ILE A 98 10.61 -5.64 5.71
N GLY A 99 9.81 -4.67 6.15
CA GLY A 99 9.66 -3.38 5.48
C GLY A 99 11.00 -2.62 5.31
N ARG A 100 12.00 -2.90 6.15
CA ARG A 100 13.32 -2.28 6.06
C ARG A 100 14.27 -2.98 5.08
N ALA A 101 13.86 -4.09 4.45
CA ALA A 101 14.70 -4.84 3.50
C ALA A 101 15.41 -3.96 2.44
N PRO A 102 14.77 -2.93 1.82
CA PRO A 102 15.44 -2.08 0.85
C PRO A 102 16.60 -1.23 1.42
N TYR A 103 16.73 -1.15 2.74
CA TYR A 103 17.72 -0.31 3.44
C TYR A 103 18.73 -1.13 4.23
N THR A 104 18.58 -2.46 4.30
CA THR A 104 19.52 -3.37 4.95
C THR A 104 20.57 -3.87 3.97
N ASN A 105 21.67 -4.41 4.51
CA ASN A 105 22.65 -5.10 3.69
C ASN A 105 22.15 -6.50 3.26
N TRP A 106 22.93 -7.21 2.45
CA TRP A 106 22.61 -8.55 1.94
C TRP A 106 22.40 -9.62 3.04
N ILE A 107 22.91 -9.40 4.28
CA ILE A 107 22.68 -10.27 5.45
C ILE A 107 21.39 -9.88 6.19
N GLY A 108 20.73 -8.78 5.79
CA GLY A 108 19.54 -8.28 6.48
C GLY A 108 19.80 -7.56 7.82
N ARG A 109 21.06 -7.13 8.07
CA ARG A 109 21.44 -6.48 9.34
C ARG A 109 20.76 -5.11 9.45
N MET A 110 19.88 -4.97 10.45
CA MET A 110 19.24 -3.69 10.78
C MET A 110 20.18 -2.83 11.65
N ARG A 111 20.20 -1.54 11.38
CA ARG A 111 20.82 -0.51 12.19
C ARG A 111 19.85 -0.09 13.30
N GLU A 112 20.33 0.66 14.29
CA GLU A 112 19.48 1.19 15.37
C GLU A 112 18.34 2.07 14.84
N ILE A 113 18.61 2.91 13.86
CA ILE A 113 17.59 3.74 13.20
C ILE A 113 16.47 2.88 12.57
N ASP A 114 16.79 1.73 12.01
CA ASP A 114 15.79 0.85 11.41
C ASP A 114 14.87 0.24 12.49
N ARG A 115 15.39 -0.08 13.68
CA ARG A 115 14.60 -0.55 14.82
C ARG A 115 13.64 0.53 15.33
N HIS A 116 14.09 1.78 15.41
CA HIS A 116 13.22 2.91 15.76
C HIS A 116 12.09 3.08 14.75
N ILE A 117 12.39 3.02 13.45
CA ILE A 117 11.37 3.11 12.39
C ILE A 117 10.36 1.98 12.51
N VAL A 118 10.78 0.75 12.79
CA VAL A 118 9.90 -0.40 13.03
C VAL A 118 8.98 -0.15 14.22
N SER A 119 9.54 0.28 15.36
CA SER A 119 8.77 0.59 16.57
C SER A 119 7.75 1.69 16.33
N ASP A 120 8.15 2.78 15.64
CA ASP A 120 7.27 3.89 15.32
C ASP A 120 6.16 3.49 14.31
N ALA A 121 6.47 2.60 13.38
CA ALA A 121 5.47 2.06 12.45
C ALA A 121 4.41 1.24 13.20
N ILE A 122 4.82 0.36 14.13
CA ILE A 122 3.91 -0.43 14.97
C ILE A 122 3.03 0.50 15.82
N ARG A 123 3.63 1.52 16.44
CA ARG A 123 2.92 2.54 17.23
C ARG A 123 1.90 3.30 16.38
N SER A 124 2.27 3.67 15.15
CA SER A 124 1.41 4.44 14.25
C SER A 124 0.10 3.73 13.88
N VAL A 125 0.05 2.41 14.01
CA VAL A 125 -1.15 1.58 13.77
C VAL A 125 -1.83 1.10 15.07
N GLY A 126 -1.36 1.57 16.25
CA GLY A 126 -1.94 1.24 17.56
C GLY A 126 -1.66 -0.20 17.99
N MET A 127 -0.51 -0.77 17.60
CA MET A 127 -0.19 -2.19 17.83
C MET A 127 1.03 -2.40 18.73
N GLU A 128 1.42 -1.43 19.58
CA GLU A 128 2.62 -1.53 20.44
C GLU A 128 2.62 -2.78 21.32
N GLY A 129 1.48 -3.11 21.94
CA GLY A 129 1.33 -4.30 22.80
C GLY A 129 1.42 -5.63 22.07
N TYR A 130 1.49 -5.62 20.75
CA TYR A 130 1.48 -6.81 19.89
C TYR A 130 2.85 -7.13 19.27
N ALA A 131 3.86 -6.30 19.45
CA ALA A 131 5.16 -6.45 18.79
C ALA A 131 5.75 -7.86 18.93
N GLY A 132 5.74 -8.42 20.14
CA GLY A 132 6.26 -9.76 20.44
C GLY A 132 5.29 -10.91 20.16
N ARG A 133 4.03 -10.66 19.76
CA ARG A 133 3.05 -11.71 19.42
C ARG A 133 3.32 -12.28 18.04
N THR A 134 2.94 -13.53 17.84
CA THR A 134 3.02 -14.18 16.52
C THR A 134 1.76 -13.93 15.69
N MET A 135 1.92 -13.81 14.39
CA MET A 135 0.84 -13.46 13.44
C MET A 135 -0.32 -14.46 13.42
N ASP A 136 -0.05 -15.73 13.74
CA ASP A 136 -1.04 -16.81 13.80
C ASP A 136 -2.01 -16.68 14.98
N THR A 137 -1.65 -15.93 16.03
CA THR A 137 -2.49 -15.67 17.20
C THR A 137 -3.39 -14.45 17.08
N MET A 138 -3.37 -13.76 15.93
CA MET A 138 -4.03 -12.48 15.72
C MET A 138 -5.31 -12.61 14.90
N SER A 139 -6.24 -11.67 15.10
CA SER A 139 -7.39 -11.48 14.24
C SER A 139 -6.98 -10.97 12.86
N ASP A 140 -7.85 -11.11 11.86
CA ASP A 140 -7.58 -10.61 10.49
C ASP A 140 -7.35 -9.09 10.47
N GLY A 141 -8.09 -8.33 11.29
CA GLY A 141 -7.92 -6.89 11.40
C GLY A 141 -6.59 -6.48 12.02
N GLU A 142 -6.14 -7.20 13.07
CA GLU A 142 -4.82 -6.99 13.68
C GLU A 142 -3.70 -7.34 12.70
N CYS A 143 -3.83 -8.45 11.96
CA CYS A 143 -2.89 -8.81 10.89
C CYS A 143 -2.82 -7.72 9.83
N GLN A 144 -3.96 -7.16 9.41
CA GLN A 144 -4.02 -6.07 8.43
C GLN A 144 -3.27 -4.82 8.93
N ARG A 145 -3.46 -4.44 10.21
CA ARG A 145 -2.71 -3.33 10.81
C ARG A 145 -1.21 -3.57 10.81
N ILE A 146 -0.75 -4.79 11.10
CA ILE A 146 0.69 -5.16 11.04
C ILE A 146 1.22 -5.07 9.59
N MET A 147 0.43 -5.51 8.59
CA MET A 147 0.84 -5.38 7.18
C MET A 147 0.95 -3.91 6.75
N ILE A 148 0.08 -3.03 7.27
CA ILE A 148 0.19 -1.59 7.07
C ILE A 148 1.42 -1.02 7.80
N ALA A 149 1.70 -1.47 9.03
CA ALA A 149 2.92 -1.08 9.74
C ALA A 149 4.18 -1.49 8.97
N ARG A 150 4.20 -2.68 8.35
CA ARG A 150 5.29 -3.11 7.46
C ARG A 150 5.49 -2.15 6.29
N ALA A 151 4.40 -1.73 5.64
CA ALA A 151 4.46 -0.76 4.55
C ALA A 151 4.89 0.64 5.03
N LEU A 152 4.53 1.03 6.26
CA LEU A 152 5.00 2.27 6.89
C LEU A 152 6.50 2.21 7.21
N ALA A 153 6.99 1.07 7.71
CA ALA A 153 8.41 0.86 7.99
C ALA A 153 9.27 0.91 6.72
N GLN A 154 8.71 0.61 5.56
CA GLN A 154 9.41 0.79 4.27
C GLN A 154 9.69 2.25 3.96
N ASP A 155 9.00 3.20 4.61
CA ASP A 155 9.21 4.65 4.58
C ASP A 155 9.30 5.24 3.16
N THR A 156 8.32 4.90 2.34
CA THR A 156 8.22 5.35 0.95
C THR A 156 7.28 6.56 0.80
N PRO A 157 7.47 7.42 -0.22
CA PRO A 157 6.56 8.54 -0.51
C PRO A 157 5.20 8.10 -1.07
N VAL A 158 5.09 6.91 -1.64
CA VAL A 158 3.84 6.34 -2.15
C VAL A 158 3.45 5.10 -1.36
N MET A 159 2.15 4.99 -1.04
CA MET A 159 1.56 3.81 -0.42
C MET A 159 0.34 3.37 -1.25
N LEU A 160 0.38 2.14 -1.72
CA LEU A 160 -0.71 1.49 -2.46
C LEU A 160 -1.31 0.41 -1.58
N LEU A 161 -2.65 0.36 -1.46
CA LEU A 161 -3.33 -0.66 -0.66
C LEU A 161 -4.49 -1.25 -1.47
N ASP A 162 -4.51 -2.56 -1.57
CA ASP A 162 -5.56 -3.28 -2.27
C ASP A 162 -6.59 -3.79 -1.26
N GLU A 163 -7.79 -3.21 -1.29
CA GLU A 163 -8.93 -3.47 -0.41
C GLU A 163 -8.56 -3.59 1.09
N PRO A 164 -7.89 -2.60 1.70
CA PRO A 164 -7.37 -2.70 3.06
C PRO A 164 -8.46 -2.84 4.14
N THR A 165 -9.73 -2.56 3.80
CA THR A 165 -10.88 -2.58 4.71
C THR A 165 -11.72 -3.86 4.64
N SER A 166 -11.42 -4.79 3.72
CA SER A 166 -12.29 -5.93 3.38
C SER A 166 -12.64 -6.86 4.55
N PHE A 167 -11.78 -6.95 5.57
CA PHE A 167 -11.94 -7.88 6.70
C PHE A 167 -12.26 -7.17 8.00
N LEU A 168 -12.59 -5.88 7.94
CA LEU A 168 -12.84 -5.05 9.10
C LEU A 168 -14.34 -4.83 9.28
N ASP A 169 -14.81 -4.74 10.53
CA ASP A 169 -16.12 -4.21 10.86
C ASP A 169 -16.17 -2.69 10.65
N MET A 170 -17.36 -2.12 10.65
CA MET A 170 -17.58 -0.69 10.36
C MET A 170 -16.69 0.26 11.17
N PRO A 171 -16.62 0.17 12.52
CA PRO A 171 -15.77 1.07 13.30
C PRO A 171 -14.30 0.99 12.89
N ASN A 172 -13.77 -0.22 12.75
CA ASN A 172 -12.37 -0.45 12.38
C ASN A 172 -12.02 0.04 10.96
N ARG A 173 -13.00 0.01 10.01
CA ARG A 173 -12.82 0.58 8.66
C ARG A 173 -12.59 2.08 8.72
N TYR A 174 -13.46 2.82 9.41
CA TYR A 174 -13.32 4.27 9.56
C TYR A 174 -12.02 4.65 10.26
N GLU A 175 -11.64 3.92 11.29
CA GLU A 175 -10.39 4.13 12.00
C GLU A 175 -9.18 3.92 11.10
N LEU A 176 -9.17 2.83 10.31
CA LEU A 176 -8.11 2.57 9.35
C LEU A 176 -8.01 3.66 8.28
N VAL A 177 -9.12 4.07 7.68
CA VAL A 177 -9.10 5.11 6.65
C VAL A 177 -8.71 6.46 7.23
N SER A 178 -9.09 6.77 8.48
CA SER A 178 -8.63 7.95 9.22
C SER A 178 -7.11 7.93 9.42
N LEU A 179 -6.55 6.77 9.75
CA LEU A 179 -5.10 6.59 9.81
C LEU A 179 -4.45 6.87 8.44
N LEU A 180 -4.96 6.27 7.37
CA LEU A 180 -4.42 6.48 6.01
C LEU A 180 -4.49 7.96 5.60
N ARG A 181 -5.59 8.66 5.93
CA ARG A 181 -5.74 10.11 5.72
C ARG A 181 -4.69 10.91 6.50
N THR A 182 -4.48 10.55 7.76
CA THR A 182 -3.45 11.17 8.60
C THR A 182 -2.05 10.99 7.99
N LEU A 183 -1.75 9.80 7.47
CA LEU A 183 -0.48 9.53 6.80
C LEU A 183 -0.33 10.32 5.50
N ALA A 184 -1.40 10.44 4.71
CA ALA A 184 -1.38 11.28 3.51
C ALA A 184 -1.08 12.73 3.87
N HIS A 185 -1.86 13.33 4.77
CA HIS A 185 -1.78 14.76 5.06
C HIS A 185 -0.53 15.12 5.89
N LYS A 186 -0.30 14.45 7.04
CA LYS A 186 0.79 14.85 7.96
C LYS A 186 2.18 14.42 7.48
N LYS A 187 2.28 13.32 6.71
CA LYS A 187 3.55 12.84 6.17
C LYS A 187 3.72 13.13 4.67
N ALA A 188 2.80 13.91 4.08
CA ALA A 188 2.79 14.27 2.66
C ALA A 188 2.94 13.06 1.72
N LYS A 189 2.38 11.89 2.11
CA LYS A 189 2.43 10.67 1.29
C LYS A 189 1.33 10.72 0.22
N CYS A 190 1.59 10.11 -0.93
CA CYS A 190 0.57 9.78 -1.91
C CYS A 190 -0.02 8.42 -1.51
N VAL A 191 -1.26 8.41 -1.03
CA VAL A 191 -1.93 7.18 -0.60
C VAL A 191 -3.07 6.86 -1.56
N LEU A 192 -3.00 5.69 -2.19
CA LEU A 192 -3.98 5.19 -3.14
C LEU A 192 -4.47 3.82 -2.66
N PHE A 193 -5.77 3.66 -2.45
CA PHE A 193 -6.34 2.39 -2.04
C PHE A 193 -7.57 2.02 -2.84
N SER A 194 -7.75 0.73 -3.10
CA SER A 194 -8.97 0.22 -3.71
C SER A 194 -10.03 -0.08 -2.66
N THR A 195 -11.28 0.17 -2.99
CA THR A 195 -12.44 -0.19 -2.17
C THR A 195 -13.68 -0.35 -3.02
N HIS A 196 -14.66 -1.08 -2.50
CA HIS A 196 -16.02 -1.13 -3.04
C HIS A 196 -17.01 -0.34 -2.15
N GLU A 197 -16.53 0.31 -1.09
CA GLU A 197 -17.32 1.03 -0.09
C GLU A 197 -17.42 2.51 -0.45
N LEU A 198 -18.49 2.89 -1.12
CA LEU A 198 -18.71 4.25 -1.61
C LEU A 198 -18.86 5.28 -0.48
N ASP A 199 -19.53 4.94 0.60
CA ASP A 199 -19.76 5.82 1.75
C ASP A 199 -18.43 6.20 2.45
N VAL A 200 -17.53 5.25 2.64
CA VAL A 200 -16.21 5.49 3.22
C VAL A 200 -15.39 6.42 2.32
N ALA A 201 -15.40 6.15 1.01
CA ALA A 201 -14.65 6.96 0.06
C ALA A 201 -15.14 8.39 -0.02
N LEU A 202 -16.46 8.61 -0.10
CA LEU A 202 -17.07 9.95 -0.19
C LEU A 202 -16.82 10.80 1.07
N ARG A 203 -16.78 10.16 2.25
CA ARG A 203 -16.62 10.88 3.52
C ARG A 203 -15.18 11.12 3.92
N MET A 204 -14.27 10.25 3.54
CA MET A 204 -12.93 10.19 4.11
C MET A 204 -11.81 10.54 3.13
N CYS A 205 -12.03 10.42 1.82
CA CYS A 205 -11.00 10.62 0.82
C CYS A 205 -10.99 12.03 0.23
N ASP A 206 -9.83 12.47 -0.19
CA ASP A 206 -9.65 13.77 -0.85
C ASP A 206 -10.06 13.69 -2.33
N SER A 207 -9.94 12.52 -2.94
CA SER A 207 -10.33 12.26 -4.33
C SER A 207 -10.78 10.80 -4.54
N ILE A 208 -11.56 10.62 -5.58
CA ILE A 208 -12.11 9.32 -6.01
C ILE A 208 -11.79 9.14 -7.49
N ALA A 209 -11.36 7.95 -7.87
CA ALA A 209 -11.07 7.57 -9.25
C ALA A 209 -11.74 6.23 -9.61
#